data_6832de0ceb90c9f14b5ff217f9011274
#
_entry.id   6832de0ceb90c9f14b5ff217f9011274
#
_cell.length_a   1.000
_cell.length_b   1.000
_cell.length_c   1.000
_cell.angle_alpha   90.00
_cell.angle_beta   90.00
_cell.angle_gamma   90.00
#
_symmetry.space_group_name_H-M   'P 1'
#
loop_
_entity.id
_entity.type
_entity.pdbx_description
1 polymer ?
#
loop_
_entity_poly.entity_id
_entity_poly.type
_entity_poly.pdbx_seq_one_letter_code
_entity_poly.pdbx_strand_id
1 'polypeptide(L)'
;MEQNNELEQRAKLTIYDKLNDCRLAFKNANVKKSGKNTYAGYDYFELDDILNALIPILASNRATTMVNFTPEGATLTFTDCETKESIVFTSPMSTASLKGCHEVQNLGAVESYIKRYLYQNAFEIAEPDSLDRTMGKGENQNCKKPAQNQQKKTPAQESPEEKAKRFAAVVEKYAQKNTKVTLEILGAYGAKTPADVPAEKRNEVIGALKQKITLN
;
A
#
# COMPACT_ATOMS: atom_id res chain seq x y z
N MET A 1 -3.66 -28.73 -43.60
CA MET A 1 -4.73 -27.74 -43.96
C MET A 1 -5.26 -26.99 -42.73
N GLU A 2 -5.47 -27.65 -41.59
CA GLU A 2 -5.95 -26.98 -40.34
C GLU A 2 -4.96 -25.96 -39.77
N GLN A 3 -3.67 -26.26 -39.72
CA GLN A 3 -2.66 -25.33 -39.21
C GLN A 3 -2.52 -24.04 -40.04
N ASN A 4 -2.71 -24.11 -41.37
CA ASN A 4 -2.71 -22.90 -42.20
C ASN A 4 -3.94 -22.02 -41.95
N ASN A 5 -5.08 -22.63 -41.64
CA ASN A 5 -6.32 -21.91 -41.36
C ASN A 5 -6.28 -21.18 -39.99
N GLU A 6 -5.63 -21.80 -38.98
CA GLU A 6 -5.37 -21.17 -37.68
C GLU A 6 -4.38 -20.00 -37.79
N LEU A 7 -3.38 -20.09 -38.60
CA LEU A 7 -2.41 -19.01 -38.85
C LEU A 7 -3.06 -17.85 -39.61
N GLU A 8 -3.92 -18.13 -40.60
CA GLU A 8 -4.67 -17.12 -41.33
C GLU A 8 -5.75 -16.42 -40.46
N GLN A 9 -6.39 -17.15 -39.53
CA GLN A 9 -7.31 -16.56 -38.56
C GLN A 9 -6.59 -15.68 -37.55
N ARG A 10 -5.42 -16.07 -37.06
CA ARG A 10 -4.60 -15.24 -36.16
C ARG A 10 -4.11 -13.95 -36.82
N ALA A 11 -3.82 -13.98 -38.13
CA ALA A 11 -3.44 -12.79 -38.89
C ALA A 11 -4.58 -11.76 -39.06
N LYS A 12 -5.80 -12.11 -38.68
CA LYS A 12 -6.99 -11.25 -38.75
C LYS A 12 -7.41 -10.65 -37.39
N LEU A 13 -6.77 -11.08 -36.27
CA LEU A 13 -7.11 -10.53 -34.95
C LEU A 13 -6.63 -9.09 -34.85
N THR A 14 -7.51 -8.22 -34.40
CA THR A 14 -7.15 -6.84 -34.07
C THR A 14 -6.35 -6.77 -32.77
N ILE A 15 -5.66 -5.67 -32.53
CA ILE A 15 -4.97 -5.45 -31.26
C ILE A 15 -5.93 -5.50 -30.05
N TYR A 16 -7.19 -5.12 -30.24
CA TYR A 16 -8.22 -5.18 -29.21
C TYR A 16 -8.62 -6.63 -28.89
N ASP A 17 -8.70 -7.49 -29.91
CA ASP A 17 -8.96 -8.91 -29.71
C ASP A 17 -7.82 -9.56 -28.92
N LYS A 18 -6.57 -9.29 -29.29
CA LYS A 18 -5.40 -9.77 -28.53
C LYS A 18 -5.37 -9.28 -27.09
N LEU A 19 -5.74 -8.03 -26.83
CA LEU A 19 -5.84 -7.51 -25.47
C LEU A 19 -6.92 -8.25 -24.68
N ASN A 20 -8.09 -8.50 -25.29
CA ASN A 20 -9.18 -9.23 -24.65
C ASN A 20 -8.81 -10.69 -24.38
N ASP A 21 -8.08 -11.34 -25.29
CA ASP A 21 -7.55 -12.70 -25.10
C ASP A 21 -6.60 -12.76 -23.93
N CYS A 22 -5.72 -11.76 -23.80
CA CYS A 22 -4.82 -11.65 -22.63
C CYS A 22 -5.61 -11.44 -21.32
N ARG A 23 -6.65 -10.60 -21.31
CA ARG A 23 -7.53 -10.38 -20.15
C ARG A 23 -8.22 -11.67 -19.72
N LEU A 24 -8.79 -12.39 -20.70
CA LEU A 24 -9.49 -13.66 -20.47
C LEU A 24 -8.51 -14.74 -19.96
N ALA A 25 -7.34 -14.84 -20.56
CA ALA A 25 -6.31 -15.80 -20.14
C ALA A 25 -5.84 -15.52 -18.70
N PHE A 26 -5.62 -14.25 -18.33
CA PHE A 26 -5.26 -13.88 -16.96
C PHE A 26 -6.38 -14.26 -15.96
N LYS A 27 -7.63 -13.95 -16.29
CA LYS A 27 -8.79 -14.30 -15.46
C LYS A 27 -8.89 -15.81 -15.23
N ASN A 28 -8.63 -16.62 -16.26
CA ASN A 28 -8.68 -18.09 -16.21
C ASN A 28 -7.45 -18.72 -15.53
N ALA A 29 -6.35 -18.00 -15.41
CA ALA A 29 -5.12 -18.49 -14.76
C ALA A 29 -5.27 -18.67 -13.24
N ASN A 30 -6.36 -18.21 -12.62
CA ASN A 30 -6.62 -18.32 -11.18
C ASN A 30 -5.43 -17.87 -10.33
N VAL A 31 -4.84 -16.72 -10.68
CA VAL A 31 -3.68 -16.16 -9.99
C VAL A 31 -4.00 -15.92 -8.52
N LYS A 32 -3.12 -16.36 -7.63
CA LYS A 32 -3.28 -16.15 -6.20
C LYS A 32 -2.78 -14.77 -5.79
N LYS A 33 -3.50 -14.12 -4.89
CA LYS A 33 -3.10 -12.85 -4.28
C LYS A 33 -2.12 -13.11 -3.15
N SER A 34 -0.89 -12.60 -3.25
CA SER A 34 0.13 -12.74 -2.20
C SER A 34 0.15 -11.57 -1.22
N GLY A 35 -0.26 -10.39 -1.66
CA GLY A 35 -0.31 -9.18 -0.84
C GLY A 35 -1.43 -9.23 0.20
N LYS A 36 -1.13 -8.71 1.40
CA LYS A 36 -2.10 -8.65 2.51
C LYS A 36 -2.19 -7.23 3.07
N ASN A 37 -3.36 -6.63 3.00
CA ASN A 37 -3.64 -5.41 3.71
C ASN A 37 -4.25 -5.75 5.08
N THR A 38 -3.42 -5.85 6.11
CA THR A 38 -3.83 -6.21 7.47
C THR A 38 -4.70 -5.14 8.12
N TYR A 39 -4.61 -3.89 7.69
CA TYR A 39 -5.40 -2.79 8.22
C TYR A 39 -6.85 -2.84 7.70
N ALA A 40 -7.03 -3.06 6.40
CA ALA A 40 -8.35 -3.13 5.77
C ALA A 40 -8.90 -4.58 5.65
N GLY A 41 -8.10 -5.59 5.99
CA GLY A 41 -8.53 -6.99 6.06
C GLY A 41 -8.82 -7.64 4.70
N TYR A 42 -8.07 -7.30 3.65
CA TYR A 42 -8.22 -7.91 2.33
C TYR A 42 -6.87 -8.29 1.72
N ASP A 43 -6.92 -9.31 0.84
CA ASP A 43 -5.78 -9.73 0.04
C ASP A 43 -5.81 -9.02 -1.33
N TYR A 44 -4.63 -8.63 -1.84
CA TYR A 44 -4.47 -7.94 -3.12
C TYR A 44 -3.36 -8.59 -3.96
N PHE A 45 -3.35 -8.30 -5.27
CA PHE A 45 -2.29 -8.73 -6.16
C PHE A 45 -1.05 -7.86 -5.97
N GLU A 46 0.07 -8.46 -5.62
CA GLU A 46 1.36 -7.81 -5.77
C GLU A 46 1.74 -7.70 -7.26
N LEU A 47 2.69 -6.83 -7.58
CA LEU A 47 3.14 -6.67 -8.96
C LEU A 47 3.70 -7.97 -9.54
N ASP A 48 4.39 -8.76 -8.72
CA ASP A 48 4.95 -10.05 -9.11
C ASP A 48 3.87 -11.08 -9.45
N ASP A 49 2.77 -11.12 -8.70
CA ASP A 49 1.64 -12.01 -8.99
C ASP A 49 1.09 -11.73 -10.39
N ILE A 50 0.95 -10.44 -10.74
CA ILE A 50 0.44 -10.01 -12.03
C ILE A 50 1.44 -10.33 -13.14
N LEU A 51 2.70 -9.94 -13.00
CA LEU A 51 3.71 -10.07 -14.06
C LEU A 51 4.06 -11.53 -14.36
N ASN A 52 4.19 -12.36 -13.32
CA ASN A 52 4.49 -13.79 -13.50
C ASN A 52 3.40 -14.52 -14.29
N ALA A 53 2.14 -14.10 -14.17
CA ALA A 53 1.04 -14.65 -14.95
C ALA A 53 0.95 -14.02 -16.36
N LEU A 54 1.09 -12.69 -16.46
CA LEU A 54 0.89 -11.97 -17.72
C LEU A 54 2.00 -12.16 -18.73
N ILE A 55 3.27 -12.26 -18.32
CA ILE A 55 4.38 -12.38 -19.27
C ILE A 55 4.23 -13.61 -20.21
N PRO A 56 3.94 -14.83 -19.71
CA PRO A 56 3.67 -15.97 -20.58
C PRO A 56 2.44 -15.77 -21.48
N ILE A 57 1.37 -15.15 -20.95
CA ILE A 57 0.15 -14.87 -21.69
C ILE A 57 0.43 -13.91 -22.86
N LEU A 58 1.14 -12.82 -22.60
CA LEU A 58 1.55 -11.86 -23.63
C LEU A 58 2.38 -12.53 -24.74
N ALA A 59 3.37 -13.34 -24.33
CA ALA A 59 4.20 -14.06 -25.27
C ALA A 59 3.39 -15.01 -26.17
N SER A 60 2.43 -15.73 -25.59
CA SER A 60 1.53 -16.64 -26.33
C SER A 60 0.63 -15.89 -27.33
N ASN A 61 0.23 -14.67 -27.00
CA ASN A 61 -0.59 -13.82 -27.86
C ASN A 61 0.22 -12.91 -28.79
N ARG A 62 1.53 -13.11 -28.89
CA ARG A 62 2.41 -12.28 -29.73
C ARG A 62 2.27 -10.78 -29.43
N ALA A 63 2.10 -10.45 -28.15
CA ALA A 63 1.98 -9.09 -27.64
C ALA A 63 3.07 -8.79 -26.62
N THR A 64 3.33 -7.51 -26.39
CA THR A 64 4.26 -7.06 -25.36
C THR A 64 3.74 -5.80 -24.67
N THR A 65 4.26 -5.52 -23.49
CA THR A 65 3.99 -4.29 -22.76
C THR A 65 5.26 -3.58 -22.38
N MET A 66 5.26 -2.25 -22.45
CA MET A 66 6.32 -1.39 -21.94
C MET A 66 5.74 -0.36 -21.02
N VAL A 67 6.40 -0.12 -19.87
CA VAL A 67 6.03 0.94 -18.93
C VAL A 67 7.11 2.01 -18.97
N ASN A 68 6.68 3.26 -19.08
CA ASN A 68 7.56 4.43 -19.04
C ASN A 68 7.07 5.40 -17.97
N PHE A 69 8.01 6.02 -17.25
CA PHE A 69 7.77 7.00 -16.21
C PHE A 69 8.36 8.35 -16.62
N THR A 70 7.58 9.41 -16.42
CA THR A 70 8.02 10.80 -16.58
C THR A 70 7.59 11.59 -15.34
N PRO A 71 8.10 12.80 -15.12
CA PRO A 71 7.65 13.65 -14.00
C PRO A 71 6.14 13.93 -14.02
N GLU A 72 5.54 13.99 -15.22
CA GLU A 72 4.13 14.34 -15.44
C GLU A 72 3.19 13.13 -15.31
N GLY A 73 3.69 11.93 -15.57
CA GLY A 73 2.84 10.72 -15.57
C GLY A 73 3.59 9.46 -15.93
N ALA A 74 2.89 8.36 -15.86
CA ALA A 74 3.36 7.06 -16.28
C ALA A 74 2.46 6.48 -17.37
N THR A 75 3.04 5.71 -18.28
CA THR A 75 2.31 5.05 -19.36
C THR A 75 2.62 3.57 -19.40
N LEU A 76 1.62 2.76 -19.74
CA LEU A 76 1.79 1.38 -20.17
C LEU A 76 1.34 1.30 -21.62
N THR A 77 2.24 0.89 -22.49
CA THR A 77 1.97 0.66 -23.91
C THR A 77 1.83 -0.85 -24.16
N PHE A 78 0.64 -1.28 -24.56
CA PHE A 78 0.38 -2.63 -25.05
C PHE A 78 0.60 -2.66 -26.56
N THR A 79 1.46 -3.49 -27.06
CA THR A 79 1.84 -3.55 -28.49
C THR A 79 1.64 -4.93 -29.05
N ASP A 80 0.97 -5.01 -30.21
CA ASP A 80 0.94 -6.19 -31.05
C ASP A 80 2.29 -6.37 -31.75
N CYS A 81 2.97 -7.48 -31.49
CA CYS A 81 4.29 -7.76 -32.06
C CYS A 81 4.25 -8.04 -33.58
N GLU A 82 3.09 -8.32 -34.16
CA GLU A 82 2.92 -8.61 -35.57
C GLU A 82 2.57 -7.35 -36.37
N THR A 83 1.49 -6.66 -36.01
CA THR A 83 1.03 -5.43 -36.71
C THR A 83 1.79 -4.17 -36.30
N LYS A 84 2.43 -4.16 -35.12
CA LYS A 84 3.07 -3.00 -34.48
C LYS A 84 2.08 -1.94 -34.01
N GLU A 85 0.78 -2.20 -34.05
CA GLU A 85 -0.21 -1.36 -33.44
C GLU A 85 -0.02 -1.32 -31.92
N SER A 86 -0.43 -0.21 -31.30
CA SER A 86 -0.28 -0.02 -29.86
C SER A 86 -1.48 0.66 -29.23
N ILE A 87 -1.79 0.26 -27.99
CA ILE A 87 -2.77 0.92 -27.11
C ILE A 87 -2.01 1.46 -25.90
N VAL A 88 -2.26 2.73 -25.54
CA VAL A 88 -1.58 3.40 -24.43
C VAL A 88 -2.56 3.61 -23.28
N PHE A 89 -2.16 3.16 -22.10
CA PHE A 89 -2.82 3.43 -20.82
C PHE A 89 -1.98 4.41 -20.02
N THR A 90 -2.61 5.40 -19.37
CA THR A 90 -1.90 6.45 -18.65
C THR A 90 -2.29 6.48 -17.18
N SER A 91 -1.38 6.95 -16.34
CA SER A 91 -1.61 7.25 -14.95
C SER A 91 -0.89 8.54 -14.57
N PRO A 92 -1.49 9.40 -13.73
CA PRO A 92 -0.75 10.53 -13.18
C PRO A 92 0.38 10.03 -12.28
N MET A 93 1.45 10.83 -12.16
CA MET A 93 2.48 10.60 -11.14
C MET A 93 1.98 11.03 -9.76
N SER A 94 2.55 10.41 -8.76
CA SER A 94 2.33 10.75 -7.35
C SER A 94 3.67 10.85 -6.64
N THR A 95 3.64 11.33 -5.40
CA THR A 95 4.81 11.39 -4.54
C THR A 95 4.61 10.49 -3.33
N ALA A 96 5.68 9.87 -2.84
CA ALA A 96 5.70 9.16 -1.57
C ALA A 96 6.76 9.77 -0.66
N SER A 97 6.47 9.77 0.64
CA SER A 97 7.42 10.12 1.68
C SER A 97 7.42 9.01 2.72
N LEU A 98 8.22 7.98 2.48
CA LEU A 98 8.36 6.85 3.39
C LEU A 98 9.36 7.21 4.49
N LYS A 99 8.97 6.97 5.73
CA LYS A 99 9.80 7.30 6.90
C LYS A 99 11.09 6.49 6.91
N GLY A 100 12.22 7.18 6.95
CA GLY A 100 13.54 6.55 7.02
C GLY A 100 14.05 6.03 5.67
N CYS A 101 13.41 6.38 4.56
CA CYS A 101 13.84 6.02 3.21
C CYS A 101 14.52 7.20 2.51
N HIS A 102 15.52 6.90 1.69
CA HIS A 102 16.13 7.87 0.78
C HIS A 102 15.19 8.20 -0.39
N GLU A 103 15.42 9.34 -1.04
CA GLU A 103 14.59 9.80 -2.17
C GLU A 103 14.46 8.76 -3.29
N VAL A 104 15.56 8.05 -3.62
CA VAL A 104 15.55 6.97 -4.63
C VAL A 104 14.64 5.81 -4.22
N GLN A 105 14.57 5.47 -2.92
CA GLN A 105 13.68 4.43 -2.42
C GLN A 105 12.22 4.88 -2.47
N ASN A 106 11.95 6.15 -2.19
CA ASN A 106 10.62 6.74 -2.34
C ASN A 106 10.17 6.69 -3.81
N LEU A 107 11.06 7.07 -4.73
CA LEU A 107 10.78 6.98 -6.17
C LEU A 107 10.47 5.54 -6.60
N GLY A 108 11.31 4.58 -6.24
CA GLY A 108 11.08 3.17 -6.58
C GLY A 108 9.77 2.61 -6.00
N ALA A 109 9.38 3.05 -4.81
CA ALA A 109 8.09 2.67 -4.22
C ALA A 109 6.91 3.24 -5.02
N VAL A 110 6.99 4.52 -5.45
CA VAL A 110 5.96 5.15 -6.28
C VAL A 110 5.85 4.45 -7.62
N GLU A 111 6.96 4.23 -8.32
CA GLU A 111 6.99 3.58 -9.63
C GLU A 111 6.42 2.15 -9.57
N SER A 112 6.78 1.36 -8.56
CA SER A 112 6.25 0.01 -8.37
C SER A 112 4.74 0.02 -8.15
N TYR A 113 4.25 0.98 -7.37
CA TYR A 113 2.83 1.14 -7.07
C TYR A 113 2.04 1.54 -8.32
N ILE A 114 2.52 2.56 -9.05
CA ILE A 114 1.89 3.04 -10.29
C ILE A 114 1.94 1.95 -11.37
N LYS A 115 3.06 1.23 -11.52
CA LYS A 115 3.19 0.12 -12.45
C LYS A 115 2.11 -0.93 -12.20
N ARG A 116 1.88 -1.33 -10.95
CA ARG A 116 0.82 -2.27 -10.59
C ARG A 116 -0.55 -1.78 -11.04
N TYR A 117 -0.90 -0.53 -10.77
CA TYR A 117 -2.17 0.04 -11.20
C TYR A 117 -2.32 0.16 -12.71
N LEU A 118 -1.26 0.47 -13.44
CA LEU A 118 -1.28 0.48 -14.89
C LEU A 118 -1.60 -0.91 -15.46
N TYR A 119 -1.00 -1.97 -14.90
CA TYR A 119 -1.34 -3.34 -15.30
C TYR A 119 -2.76 -3.71 -14.91
N GLN A 120 -3.21 -3.39 -13.71
CA GLN A 120 -4.59 -3.65 -13.29
C GLN A 120 -5.59 -2.97 -14.23
N ASN A 121 -5.36 -1.70 -14.56
CA ASN A 121 -6.22 -0.96 -15.49
C ASN A 121 -6.18 -1.55 -16.91
N ALA A 122 -5.01 -1.82 -17.45
CA ALA A 122 -4.87 -2.34 -18.81
C ALA A 122 -5.53 -3.72 -18.98
N PHE A 123 -5.41 -4.58 -17.97
CA PHE A 123 -5.91 -5.96 -18.02
C PHE A 123 -7.22 -6.19 -17.26
N GLU A 124 -7.93 -5.11 -16.85
CA GLU A 124 -9.22 -5.18 -16.13
C GLU A 124 -9.14 -6.06 -14.87
N ILE A 125 -8.02 -5.99 -14.14
CA ILE A 125 -7.82 -6.76 -12.92
C ILE A 125 -8.52 -6.04 -11.77
N ALA A 126 -9.71 -6.50 -11.41
CA ALA A 126 -10.49 -5.92 -10.33
C ALA A 126 -10.02 -6.46 -8.96
N GLU A 127 -9.88 -5.55 -8.02
CA GLU A 127 -9.70 -5.86 -6.62
C GLU A 127 -10.94 -5.46 -5.82
N PRO A 128 -11.30 -6.19 -4.74
CA PRO A 128 -12.43 -5.79 -3.91
C PRO A 128 -12.15 -4.42 -3.30
N ASP A 129 -13.07 -3.49 -3.48
CA ASP A 129 -12.96 -2.17 -2.88
C ASP A 129 -13.12 -2.29 -1.36
N SER A 130 -12.22 -1.68 -0.62
CA SER A 130 -12.29 -1.62 0.85
C SER A 130 -13.53 -0.86 1.34
N LEU A 131 -14.10 0.01 0.51
CA LEU A 131 -15.30 0.77 0.81
C LEU A 131 -16.56 -0.12 0.86
N ASP A 132 -16.67 -1.11 -0.01
CA ASP A 132 -17.83 -2.02 -0.05
C ASP A 132 -17.95 -2.90 1.20
N ARG A 133 -16.85 -3.23 1.86
CA ARG A 133 -16.86 -4.06 3.08
C ARG A 133 -17.35 -3.31 4.32
N THR A 134 -17.32 -1.99 4.32
CA THR A 134 -17.82 -1.14 5.41
C THR A 134 -19.27 -0.74 5.24
N MET A 135 -19.82 -0.82 4.03
CA MET A 135 -21.19 -0.43 3.71
C MET A 135 -22.25 -1.50 4.00
N GLY A 136 -21.87 -2.75 4.27
CA GLY A 136 -22.81 -3.88 4.43
C GLY A 136 -23.16 -4.28 5.87
N LYS A 137 -22.61 -3.63 6.89
CA LYS A 137 -22.99 -3.88 8.29
C LYS A 137 -23.80 -2.71 8.80
N GLY A 138 -25.11 -2.78 8.56
CA GLY A 138 -26.10 -1.90 9.17
C GLY A 138 -26.06 -1.97 10.70
N GLU A 139 -26.38 -0.78 11.28
CA GLU A 139 -26.68 -0.48 12.68
C GLU A 139 -25.48 -0.24 13.62
N ASN A 140 -24.90 0.94 13.63
CA ASN A 140 -25.18 1.95 14.64
C ASN A 140 -24.56 3.30 14.23
N GLN A 141 -25.45 4.28 14.18
CA GLN A 141 -25.19 5.66 13.85
C GLN A 141 -24.16 6.26 14.81
N ASN A 142 -23.00 6.53 14.29
CA ASN A 142 -22.22 7.69 14.67
C ASN A 142 -21.51 8.16 13.40
N CYS A 143 -22.18 9.04 12.68
CA CYS A 143 -21.63 9.75 11.52
C CYS A 143 -20.43 10.58 11.98
N LYS A 144 -19.29 9.95 12.11
CA LYS A 144 -18.02 10.66 12.03
C LYS A 144 -17.77 10.89 10.55
N LYS A 145 -17.74 12.17 10.16
CA LYS A 145 -17.36 12.71 8.86
C LYS A 145 -16.27 11.87 8.22
N PRO A 146 -16.25 11.70 6.87
CA PRO A 146 -15.19 10.98 6.20
C PRO A 146 -13.88 11.56 6.67
N ALA A 147 -13.05 10.74 7.25
CA ALA A 147 -11.71 11.13 7.64
C ALA A 147 -10.99 11.55 6.36
N GLN A 148 -10.89 12.86 6.18
CA GLN A 148 -9.87 13.41 5.32
C GLN A 148 -8.58 12.65 5.63
N ASN A 149 -8.01 12.12 4.56
CA ASN A 149 -6.68 11.55 4.49
C ASN A 149 -5.77 12.15 5.56
N GLN A 150 -5.74 11.54 6.75
CA GLN A 150 -4.73 11.88 7.73
C GLN A 150 -3.44 11.29 7.16
N GLN A 151 -2.78 12.10 6.34
CA GLN A 151 -1.33 12.01 6.20
C GLN A 151 -0.79 11.71 7.59
N LYS A 152 -0.21 10.50 7.77
CA LYS A 152 0.59 10.22 8.95
C LYS A 152 1.63 11.33 9.01
N LYS A 153 1.38 12.29 9.89
CA LYS A 153 2.34 13.35 10.17
C LYS A 153 3.68 12.70 10.44
N THR A 154 4.65 13.06 9.67
CA THR A 154 6.07 12.78 9.91
C THR A 154 6.37 13.11 11.37
N PRO A 155 7.19 12.34 12.11
CA PRO A 155 7.46 12.57 13.53
C PRO A 155 8.11 13.92 13.87
N ALA A 156 8.48 14.71 12.86
CA ALA A 156 9.03 16.05 13.05
C ALA A 156 7.97 17.13 13.31
N GLN A 157 6.66 16.82 13.29
CA GLN A 157 5.56 17.77 13.44
C GLN A 157 4.49 17.37 14.47
N GLU A 158 4.79 16.43 15.39
CA GLU A 158 3.93 16.24 16.55
C GLU A 158 3.98 17.50 17.41
N SER A 159 2.82 18.08 17.69
CA SER A 159 2.74 19.22 18.60
C SER A 159 3.25 18.85 20.00
N PRO A 160 3.76 19.82 20.79
CA PRO A 160 4.18 19.55 22.16
C PRO A 160 3.10 18.88 23.01
N GLU A 161 1.83 19.20 22.76
CA GLU A 161 0.67 18.62 23.42
C GLU A 161 0.40 17.17 23.03
N GLU A 162 0.55 16.81 21.76
CA GLU A 162 0.42 15.42 21.30
C GLU A 162 1.53 14.51 21.87
N LYS A 163 2.75 15.03 21.94
CA LYS A 163 3.88 14.34 22.60
C LYS A 163 3.62 14.15 24.10
N ALA A 164 3.03 15.11 24.76
CA ALA A 164 2.67 15.02 26.18
C ALA A 164 1.58 13.97 26.43
N LYS A 165 0.53 13.95 25.63
CA LYS A 165 -0.57 12.96 25.72
C LYS A 165 -0.06 11.53 25.47
N ARG A 166 0.82 11.36 24.48
CA ARG A 166 1.42 10.06 24.17
C ARG A 166 2.33 9.57 25.32
N PHE A 167 3.12 10.45 25.90
CA PHE A 167 3.95 10.13 27.07
C PHE A 167 3.09 9.72 28.27
N ALA A 168 2.06 10.48 28.60
CA ALA A 168 1.13 10.16 29.69
C ALA A 168 0.47 8.78 29.51
N ALA A 169 0.00 8.46 28.30
CA ALA A 169 -0.59 7.16 28.00
C ALA A 169 0.41 5.99 28.15
N VAL A 170 1.68 6.20 27.86
CA VAL A 170 2.73 5.20 28.08
C VAL A 170 2.96 5.00 29.57
N VAL A 171 3.13 6.07 30.34
CA VAL A 171 3.36 5.99 31.80
C VAL A 171 2.17 5.30 32.48
N GLU A 172 0.95 5.58 32.06
CA GLU A 172 -0.27 4.96 32.62
C GLU A 172 -0.29 3.43 32.43
N LYS A 173 0.16 2.92 31.28
CA LYS A 173 0.31 1.47 31.06
C LYS A 173 1.29 0.83 32.05
N TYR A 174 2.37 1.51 32.40
CA TYR A 174 3.30 1.02 33.42
C TYR A 174 2.71 1.13 34.83
N ALA A 175 1.95 2.19 35.10
CA ALA A 175 1.26 2.38 36.40
C ALA A 175 0.21 1.28 36.65
N GLN A 176 -0.50 0.83 35.60
CA GLN A 176 -1.45 -0.31 35.71
C GLN A 176 -0.75 -1.63 36.09
N LYS A 177 0.50 -1.80 35.73
CA LYS A 177 1.29 -2.99 36.07
C LYS A 177 1.94 -2.88 37.46
N ASN A 178 2.50 -1.75 37.80
CA ASN A 178 3.08 -1.48 39.12
C ASN A 178 3.07 0.01 39.47
N THR A 179 1.99 0.41 40.12
CA THR A 179 1.78 1.83 40.51
C THR A 179 2.89 2.36 41.41
N LYS A 180 3.37 1.55 42.39
CA LYS A 180 4.36 1.99 43.37
C LYS A 180 5.72 2.30 42.68
N VAL A 181 6.21 1.40 41.85
CA VAL A 181 7.46 1.60 41.10
C VAL A 181 7.34 2.75 40.11
N THR A 182 6.18 2.93 39.48
CA THR A 182 5.95 4.04 38.53
C THR A 182 6.01 5.39 39.25
N LEU A 183 5.40 5.52 40.44
CA LEU A 183 5.45 6.74 41.24
C LEU A 183 6.87 7.01 41.79
N GLU A 184 7.61 6.00 42.21
CA GLU A 184 9.00 6.15 42.63
C GLU A 184 9.88 6.69 41.49
N ILE A 185 9.68 6.19 40.27
CA ILE A 185 10.46 6.65 39.11
C ILE A 185 10.07 8.09 38.78
N LEU A 186 8.76 8.43 38.71
CA LEU A 186 8.35 9.80 38.48
C LEU A 186 8.91 10.76 39.55
N GLY A 187 8.90 10.36 40.83
CA GLY A 187 9.44 11.11 41.95
C GLY A 187 10.95 11.36 41.81
N ALA A 188 11.71 10.40 41.30
CA ALA A 188 13.16 10.55 41.05
C ALA A 188 13.47 11.64 40.00
N TYR A 189 12.51 11.94 39.11
CA TYR A 189 12.59 13.03 38.13
C TYR A 189 11.86 14.30 38.58
N GLY A 190 11.47 14.38 39.86
CA GLY A 190 10.79 15.55 40.43
C GLY A 190 9.34 15.74 40.01
N ALA A 191 8.70 14.70 39.48
CA ALA A 191 7.33 14.75 38.96
C ALA A 191 6.37 13.94 39.86
N LYS A 192 5.17 14.48 40.10
CA LYS A 192 4.07 13.75 40.77
C LYS A 192 3.13 13.10 39.78
N THR A 193 3.03 13.68 38.59
CA THR A 193 2.17 13.20 37.48
C THR A 193 2.99 13.15 36.19
N PRO A 194 2.57 12.40 35.19
CA PRO A 194 3.22 12.40 33.86
C PRO A 194 3.28 13.80 33.24
N ALA A 195 2.34 14.68 33.53
CA ALA A 195 2.29 16.04 33.00
C ALA A 195 3.43 16.92 33.53
N ASP A 196 3.92 16.65 34.75
CA ASP A 196 4.98 17.42 35.39
C ASP A 196 6.36 17.10 34.83
N VAL A 197 6.52 16.04 34.02
CA VAL A 197 7.81 15.62 33.46
C VAL A 197 8.20 16.53 32.29
N PRO A 198 9.36 17.25 32.38
CA PRO A 198 9.86 18.08 31.29
C PRO A 198 10.03 17.27 29.99
N ALA A 199 9.80 17.90 28.85
CA ALA A 199 9.81 17.23 27.55
C ALA A 199 11.11 16.49 27.25
N GLU A 200 12.24 17.08 27.61
CA GLU A 200 13.59 16.53 27.45
C GLU A 200 13.82 15.26 28.26
N LYS A 201 13.19 15.11 29.44
CA LYS A 201 13.37 13.97 30.35
C LYS A 201 12.40 12.81 30.12
N ARG A 202 11.40 12.98 29.26
CA ARG A 202 10.38 11.95 29.02
C ARG A 202 10.93 10.62 28.49
N ASN A 203 11.95 10.67 27.65
CA ASN A 203 12.58 9.46 27.13
C ASN A 203 13.38 8.70 28.19
N GLU A 204 14.03 9.41 29.09
CA GLU A 204 14.74 8.82 30.22
C GLU A 204 13.78 8.12 31.20
N VAL A 205 12.66 8.77 31.52
CA VAL A 205 11.59 8.18 32.35
C VAL A 205 11.06 6.89 31.73
N ILE A 206 10.76 6.88 30.42
CA ILE A 206 10.32 5.66 29.73
C ILE A 206 11.40 4.57 29.77
N GLY A 207 12.67 4.93 29.63
CA GLY A 207 13.80 4.01 29.75
C GLY A 207 13.88 3.36 31.13
N ALA A 208 13.76 4.15 32.19
CA ALA A 208 13.75 3.68 33.57
C ALA A 208 12.54 2.78 33.89
N LEU A 209 11.35 3.13 33.37
CA LEU A 209 10.15 2.30 33.51
C LEU A 209 10.32 0.94 32.83
N LYS A 210 10.88 0.90 31.61
CA LYS A 210 11.15 -0.34 30.87
C LYS A 210 12.11 -1.27 31.59
N GLN A 211 13.12 -0.72 32.26
CA GLN A 211 14.11 -1.51 33.01
C GLN A 211 13.53 -2.14 34.27
N LYS A 212 12.61 -1.46 34.97
CA LYS A 212 12.09 -1.91 36.25
C LYS A 212 10.74 -2.63 36.17
N ILE A 213 9.99 -2.45 35.07
CA ILE A 213 8.66 -3.02 34.90
C ILE A 213 8.61 -3.72 33.53
N THR A 214 8.53 -5.04 33.53
CA THR A 214 8.33 -5.83 32.30
C THR A 214 6.85 -5.78 31.89
N LEU A 215 6.60 -5.33 30.67
CA LEU A 215 5.29 -5.41 30.04
C LEU A 215 5.22 -6.72 29.25
N ASN A 216 4.49 -7.71 29.77
CA ASN A 216 4.09 -8.90 29.01
C ASN A 216 2.82 -8.60 28.23
#